data_cb276211140575c7b1a4afd82f2d2a00
#
_entry.id   cb276211140575c7b1a4afd82f2d2a00
#
_cell.length_a   1.000
_cell.length_b   1.000
_cell.length_c   1.000
_cell.angle_alpha   90.00
_cell.angle_beta   90.00
_cell.angle_gamma   90.00
#
_symmetry.space_group_name_H-M   'P 1'
#
loop_
_entity.id
_entity.type
_entity.pdbx_description
1 polymer ?
#
loop_
_entity_poly.entity_id
_entity_poly.type
_entity_poly.pdbx_seq_one_letter_code
_entity_poly.pdbx_strand_id
1 'polypeptide(L)'
;MFDVIIIGGGPAGMAVALNTLRNGRTCLLLEKENFGGQMATSPKLENIPGIKAISGSEYADQMFDQITEMGAEFELEDVESITKEDEKFIVKTNYNTYESWVVVLANGCHHRKMNLPHEDDLIGKGISYCAVCDGAFYKGQTVNIIGDANTALQYALLLSNYCPQVNMFALFDHLFADQILIQRVNEHPRISVRYNVSLQEFIGEEELKGLRFFDKTDKSEFVVETNNVFVAIGQVPCNEPFKDLVELDQKGFIKTNENMETSCPGVYAVGDTRVKDIRQVVTALGDASIASVYINRYIQSLNRND
;
A
#
# COMPACT_ATOMS: atom_id res chain seq x y z
N MET A 1 9.04 -17.11 -23.22
CA MET A 1 7.62 -16.81 -22.98
C MET A 1 7.25 -17.43 -21.64
N PHE A 2 6.57 -16.72 -20.76
CA PHE A 2 6.15 -17.16 -19.43
C PHE A 2 4.66 -17.50 -19.41
N ASP A 3 4.23 -18.35 -18.46
CA ASP A 3 2.82 -18.52 -18.17
C ASP A 3 2.23 -17.22 -17.57
N VAL A 4 2.97 -16.59 -16.65
CA VAL A 4 2.53 -15.40 -15.91
C VAL A 4 3.66 -14.39 -15.79
N ILE A 5 3.42 -13.13 -16.13
CA ILE A 5 4.27 -11.99 -15.74
C ILE A 5 3.57 -11.23 -14.61
N ILE A 6 4.31 -10.98 -13.54
CA ILE A 6 3.84 -10.31 -12.34
C ILE A 6 4.56 -8.97 -12.21
N ILE A 7 3.81 -7.88 -12.10
CA ILE A 7 4.34 -6.52 -12.01
C ILE A 7 4.21 -6.01 -10.59
N GLY A 8 5.32 -5.86 -9.92
CA GLY A 8 5.44 -5.47 -8.52
C GLY A 8 5.88 -6.60 -7.60
N GLY A 9 7.05 -6.43 -6.98
CA GLY A 9 7.70 -7.38 -6.07
C GLY A 9 7.29 -7.24 -4.59
N GLY A 10 6.14 -6.63 -4.31
CA GLY A 10 5.56 -6.58 -2.98
C GLY A 10 4.95 -7.92 -2.53
N PRO A 11 4.36 -7.98 -1.31
CA PRO A 11 3.81 -9.23 -0.77
C PRO A 11 2.73 -9.86 -1.65
N ALA A 12 1.92 -9.05 -2.35
CA ALA A 12 0.92 -9.55 -3.29
C ALA A 12 1.57 -10.27 -4.48
N GLY A 13 2.55 -9.63 -5.13
CA GLY A 13 3.25 -10.22 -6.29
C GLY A 13 4.02 -11.47 -5.95
N MET A 14 4.78 -11.45 -4.84
CA MET A 14 5.50 -12.63 -4.37
C MET A 14 4.57 -13.79 -4.01
N ALA A 15 3.38 -13.52 -3.44
CA ALA A 15 2.40 -14.56 -3.16
C ALA A 15 1.75 -15.12 -4.43
N VAL A 16 1.55 -14.31 -5.48
CA VAL A 16 1.13 -14.81 -6.80
C VAL A 16 2.22 -15.70 -7.39
N ALA A 17 3.49 -15.27 -7.36
CA ALA A 17 4.62 -16.07 -7.85
C ALA A 17 4.66 -17.44 -7.16
N LEU A 18 4.59 -17.47 -5.82
CA LEU A 18 4.55 -18.68 -5.03
C LEU A 18 3.45 -19.64 -5.51
N ASN A 19 2.22 -19.16 -5.63
CA ASN A 19 1.08 -20.00 -6.02
C ASN A 19 1.16 -20.42 -7.50
N THR A 20 1.69 -19.57 -8.37
CA THR A 20 1.92 -19.90 -9.80
C THR A 20 2.88 -21.07 -9.93
N LEU A 21 4.02 -21.00 -9.24
CA LEU A 21 5.04 -22.06 -9.23
C LEU A 21 4.49 -23.36 -8.61
N ARG A 22 3.70 -23.26 -7.53
CA ARG A 22 3.04 -24.43 -6.92
C ARG A 22 2.05 -25.11 -7.85
N ASN A 23 1.50 -24.39 -8.83
CA ASN A 23 0.64 -24.95 -9.88
C ASN A 23 1.44 -25.51 -11.09
N GLY A 24 2.77 -25.58 -11.00
CA GLY A 24 3.65 -26.08 -12.07
C GLY A 24 3.74 -25.15 -13.27
N ARG A 25 3.55 -23.83 -13.06
CA ARG A 25 3.63 -22.78 -14.08
C ARG A 25 4.88 -21.95 -13.92
N THR A 26 5.34 -21.37 -15.03
CA THR A 26 6.46 -20.44 -15.04
C THR A 26 6.00 -19.03 -14.74
N CYS A 27 6.80 -18.25 -14.00
CA CYS A 27 6.54 -16.83 -13.78
C CYS A 27 7.80 -15.98 -13.85
N LEU A 28 7.61 -14.74 -14.29
CA LEU A 28 8.58 -13.66 -14.21
C LEU A 28 8.03 -12.57 -13.30
N LEU A 29 8.78 -12.19 -12.28
CA LEU A 29 8.45 -11.10 -11.36
C LEU A 29 9.28 -9.87 -11.74
N LEU A 30 8.61 -8.78 -12.12
CA LEU A 30 9.23 -7.50 -12.48
C LEU A 30 9.03 -6.51 -11.33
N GLU A 31 10.12 -5.94 -10.82
CA GLU A 31 10.11 -4.92 -9.78
C GLU A 31 11.00 -3.74 -10.20
N LYS A 32 10.54 -2.52 -9.98
CA LYS A 32 11.29 -1.33 -10.42
C LYS A 32 12.34 -0.83 -9.41
N GLU A 33 12.15 -1.12 -8.12
CA GLU A 33 12.99 -0.59 -7.05
C GLU A 33 13.58 -1.70 -6.18
N ASN A 34 12.80 -2.19 -5.20
CA ASN A 34 13.24 -3.19 -4.24
C ASN A 34 12.12 -4.18 -3.94
N PHE A 35 12.48 -5.46 -3.78
CA PHE A 35 11.52 -6.48 -3.36
C PHE A 35 11.01 -6.24 -1.94
N GLY A 36 9.73 -6.56 -1.72
CA GLY A 36 9.03 -6.35 -0.45
C GLY A 36 8.07 -5.15 -0.46
N GLY A 37 8.24 -4.19 -1.38
CA GLY A 37 7.40 -3.00 -1.50
C GLY A 37 7.28 -2.22 -0.18
N GLN A 38 6.14 -1.58 0.07
CA GLN A 38 5.93 -0.79 1.31
C GLN A 38 6.07 -1.62 2.59
N MET A 39 5.80 -2.91 2.55
CA MET A 39 5.95 -3.78 3.72
C MET A 39 7.39 -3.79 4.23
N ALA A 40 8.39 -3.78 3.35
CA ALA A 40 9.80 -3.83 3.72
C ALA A 40 10.26 -2.62 4.56
N THR A 41 9.58 -1.49 4.47
CA THR A 41 9.90 -0.28 5.26
C THR A 41 9.35 -0.32 6.69
N SER A 42 8.47 -1.29 7.01
CA SER A 42 7.91 -1.41 8.36
C SER A 42 8.95 -1.94 9.34
N PRO A 43 9.23 -1.24 10.44
CA PRO A 43 10.22 -1.70 11.43
C PRO A 43 9.75 -2.98 12.15
N LYS A 44 8.45 -3.22 12.22
CA LYS A 44 7.88 -4.37 12.90
C LYS A 44 6.46 -4.69 12.39
N LEU A 45 6.24 -5.96 12.08
CA LEU A 45 4.94 -6.53 11.73
C LEU A 45 4.49 -7.46 12.86
N GLU A 46 3.31 -7.22 13.43
CA GLU A 46 2.70 -8.03 14.51
C GLU A 46 1.28 -8.49 14.14
N ASN A 47 0.81 -8.14 12.94
CA ASN A 47 -0.55 -8.39 12.47
C ASN A 47 -0.63 -9.47 11.38
N ILE A 48 0.40 -10.31 11.27
CA ILE A 48 0.42 -11.46 10.37
C ILE A 48 0.13 -12.71 11.19
N PRO A 49 -1.00 -13.40 10.97
CA PRO A 49 -1.35 -14.60 11.74
C PRO A 49 -0.24 -15.68 11.66
N GLY A 50 0.15 -16.20 12.81
CA GLY A 50 1.22 -17.21 12.93
C GLY A 50 2.61 -16.63 13.16
N ILE A 51 2.81 -15.33 12.98
CA ILE A 51 4.06 -14.63 13.25
C ILE A 51 3.84 -13.67 14.41
N LYS A 52 4.57 -13.84 15.52
CA LYS A 52 4.43 -12.97 16.70
C LYS A 52 4.93 -11.56 16.43
N ALA A 53 6.12 -11.47 15.82
CA ALA A 53 6.76 -10.24 15.43
C ALA A 53 7.90 -10.55 14.47
N ILE A 54 8.04 -9.73 13.42
CA ILE A 54 9.11 -9.79 12.43
C ILE A 54 9.29 -8.38 11.85
N SER A 55 10.48 -8.00 11.39
CA SER A 55 10.62 -6.78 10.61
C SER A 55 10.04 -6.96 9.20
N GLY A 56 9.60 -5.87 8.58
CA GLY A 56 9.07 -5.92 7.22
C GLY A 56 10.12 -6.38 6.20
N SER A 57 11.38 -5.97 6.38
CA SER A 57 12.49 -6.41 5.54
C SER A 57 12.76 -7.91 5.69
N GLU A 58 12.86 -8.41 6.92
CA GLU A 58 13.09 -9.85 7.17
C GLU A 58 11.95 -10.71 6.59
N TYR A 59 10.69 -10.24 6.70
CA TYR A 59 9.58 -10.97 6.12
C TYR A 59 9.60 -10.94 4.59
N ALA A 60 10.00 -9.81 3.99
CA ALA A 60 10.19 -9.68 2.55
C ALA A 60 11.30 -10.64 2.05
N ASP A 61 12.42 -10.70 2.75
CA ASP A 61 13.54 -11.61 2.44
C ASP A 61 13.08 -13.08 2.49
N GLN A 62 12.35 -13.48 3.54
CA GLN A 62 11.80 -14.84 3.65
C GLN A 62 10.83 -15.18 2.50
N MET A 63 9.97 -14.24 2.09
CA MET A 63 9.08 -14.45 0.95
C MET A 63 9.85 -14.55 -0.36
N PHE A 64 10.88 -13.72 -0.55
CA PHE A 64 11.71 -13.71 -1.75
C PHE A 64 12.52 -14.99 -1.88
N ASP A 65 13.18 -15.43 -0.80
CA ASP A 65 13.93 -16.69 -0.76
C ASP A 65 13.02 -17.88 -1.10
N GLN A 66 11.81 -17.92 -0.53
CA GLN A 66 10.84 -18.97 -0.78
C GLN A 66 10.48 -19.12 -2.26
N ILE A 67 10.24 -18.02 -2.97
CA ILE A 67 9.87 -18.07 -4.40
C ILE A 67 11.09 -18.37 -5.28
N THR A 68 12.25 -17.88 -4.89
CA THR A 68 13.52 -18.10 -5.61
C THR A 68 13.94 -19.57 -5.54
N GLU A 69 13.87 -20.20 -4.37
CA GLU A 69 14.11 -21.64 -4.18
C GLU A 69 13.16 -22.51 -5.01
N MET A 70 11.96 -22.00 -5.32
CA MET A 70 10.98 -22.67 -6.18
C MET A 70 11.19 -22.40 -7.67
N GLY A 71 12.15 -21.56 -8.05
CA GLY A 71 12.51 -21.27 -9.43
C GLY A 71 11.75 -20.09 -10.05
N ALA A 72 11.33 -19.09 -9.24
CA ALA A 72 10.84 -17.83 -9.78
C ALA A 72 11.97 -17.12 -10.55
N GLU A 73 11.65 -16.63 -11.75
CA GLU A 73 12.51 -15.68 -12.44
C GLU A 73 12.12 -14.27 -12.02
N PHE A 74 13.10 -13.37 -11.89
CA PHE A 74 12.86 -11.99 -11.49
C PHE A 74 13.86 -11.03 -12.14
N GLU A 75 13.40 -9.80 -12.39
CA GLU A 75 14.25 -8.73 -12.92
C GLU A 75 13.91 -7.40 -12.22
N LEU A 76 14.93 -6.56 -12.05
CA LEU A 76 14.79 -5.19 -11.56
C LEU A 76 14.61 -4.24 -12.75
N GLU A 77 13.37 -4.16 -13.22
CA GLU A 77 13.02 -3.41 -14.42
C GLU A 77 11.68 -2.68 -14.24
N ASP A 78 11.60 -1.45 -14.77
CA ASP A 78 10.36 -0.67 -14.77
C ASP A 78 9.53 -0.99 -16.00
N VAL A 79 8.26 -1.33 -15.81
CA VAL A 79 7.33 -1.65 -16.91
C VAL A 79 6.78 -0.37 -17.51
N GLU A 80 7.09 -0.13 -18.77
CA GLU A 80 6.65 1.05 -19.52
C GLU A 80 5.27 0.86 -20.17
N SER A 81 4.99 -0.32 -20.70
CA SER A 81 3.72 -0.62 -21.37
C SER A 81 3.41 -2.11 -21.44
N ILE A 82 2.13 -2.40 -21.58
CA ILE A 82 1.60 -3.74 -21.79
C ILE A 82 0.63 -3.66 -22.95
N THR A 83 0.82 -4.53 -23.95
CA THR A 83 -0.10 -4.67 -25.08
C THR A 83 -0.58 -6.11 -25.17
N LYS A 84 -1.83 -6.30 -25.60
CA LYS A 84 -2.39 -7.62 -25.87
C LYS A 84 -2.31 -7.87 -27.38
N GLU A 85 -1.66 -8.97 -27.76
CA GLU A 85 -1.57 -9.46 -29.14
C GLU A 85 -2.14 -10.86 -29.18
N ASP A 86 -3.32 -11.00 -29.81
CA ASP A 86 -4.10 -12.22 -29.82
C ASP A 86 -4.36 -12.75 -28.40
N GLU A 87 -3.83 -13.92 -28.05
CA GLU A 87 -3.97 -14.56 -26.74
C GLU A 87 -2.81 -14.22 -25.78
N LYS A 88 -1.79 -13.48 -26.23
CA LYS A 88 -0.58 -13.17 -25.49
C LYS A 88 -0.52 -11.71 -25.07
N PHE A 89 0.25 -11.47 -24.03
CA PHE A 89 0.65 -10.13 -23.59
C PHE A 89 2.11 -9.90 -23.90
N ILE A 90 2.40 -8.71 -24.46
CA ILE A 90 3.74 -8.18 -24.66
C ILE A 90 3.98 -7.13 -23.58
N VAL A 91 4.91 -7.40 -22.69
CA VAL A 91 5.30 -6.52 -21.58
C VAL A 91 6.64 -5.89 -21.92
N LYS A 92 6.63 -4.58 -22.12
CA LYS A 92 7.83 -3.80 -22.42
C LYS A 92 8.31 -3.10 -21.17
N THR A 93 9.58 -3.25 -20.86
CA THR A 93 10.28 -2.57 -19.77
C THR A 93 11.28 -1.55 -20.33
N ASN A 94 11.95 -0.84 -19.45
CA ASN A 94 13.04 0.08 -19.79
C ASN A 94 14.28 -0.61 -20.39
N TYR A 95 14.40 -1.95 -20.31
CA TYR A 95 15.54 -2.71 -20.85
C TYR A 95 15.14 -3.80 -21.83
N ASN A 96 14.01 -4.48 -21.60
CA ASN A 96 13.66 -5.70 -22.32
C ASN A 96 12.19 -5.73 -22.76
N THR A 97 11.84 -6.77 -23.49
CA THR A 97 10.46 -7.11 -23.87
C THR A 97 10.21 -8.57 -23.56
N TYR A 98 9.12 -8.86 -22.88
CA TYR A 98 8.73 -10.19 -22.44
C TYR A 98 7.35 -10.57 -22.94
N GLU A 99 7.08 -11.87 -23.08
CA GLU A 99 5.79 -12.41 -23.49
C GLU A 99 5.21 -13.32 -22.41
N SER A 100 3.90 -13.24 -22.20
CA SER A 100 3.18 -14.16 -21.31
C SER A 100 1.73 -14.39 -21.75
N TRP A 101 1.12 -15.45 -21.21
CA TRP A 101 -0.31 -15.70 -21.34
C TRP A 101 -1.17 -14.87 -20.38
N VAL A 102 -0.62 -14.53 -19.24
CA VAL A 102 -1.30 -13.78 -18.17
C VAL A 102 -0.40 -12.70 -17.63
N VAL A 103 -1.00 -11.54 -17.29
CA VAL A 103 -0.34 -10.47 -16.56
C VAL A 103 -1.06 -10.25 -15.24
N VAL A 104 -0.27 -10.07 -14.16
CA VAL A 104 -0.78 -9.71 -12.84
C VAL A 104 -0.22 -8.35 -12.41
N LEU A 105 -1.11 -7.39 -12.21
CA LEU A 105 -0.77 -6.07 -11.70
C LEU A 105 -0.78 -6.13 -10.17
N ALA A 106 0.42 -6.09 -9.57
CA ALA A 106 0.67 -6.14 -8.13
C ALA A 106 1.54 -4.95 -7.67
N ASN A 107 1.55 -3.88 -8.47
CA ASN A 107 2.39 -2.69 -8.33
C ASN A 107 1.99 -1.78 -7.16
N GLY A 108 0.97 -2.15 -6.41
CA GLY A 108 0.59 -1.50 -5.15
C GLY A 108 0.15 -0.03 -5.31
N CYS A 109 0.35 0.72 -4.24
CA CYS A 109 0.17 2.16 -4.16
C CYS A 109 1.23 2.71 -3.21
N HIS A 110 1.42 4.01 -3.17
CA HIS A 110 2.25 4.67 -2.17
C HIS A 110 1.45 5.68 -1.37
N HIS A 111 1.90 5.95 -0.15
CA HIS A 111 1.30 7.00 0.66
C HIS A 111 1.60 8.36 0.05
N ARG A 112 0.59 9.24 0.05
CA ARG A 112 0.82 10.63 -0.32
C ARG A 112 1.72 11.27 0.72
N LYS A 113 2.85 11.82 0.27
CA LYS A 113 3.79 12.54 1.12
C LYS A 113 3.38 13.99 1.27
N MET A 114 3.79 14.60 2.38
CA MET A 114 3.69 16.04 2.60
C MET A 114 4.70 16.81 1.74
N ASN A 115 5.77 16.12 1.29
CA ASN A 115 6.93 16.67 0.58
C ASN A 115 7.65 17.79 1.38
N LEU A 116 7.75 17.59 2.68
CA LEU A 116 8.48 18.46 3.58
C LEU A 116 9.89 17.93 3.82
N PRO A 117 10.85 18.82 4.18
CA PRO A 117 12.21 18.39 4.54
C PRO A 117 12.18 17.33 5.64
N HIS A 118 13.13 16.38 5.57
CA HIS A 118 13.34 15.28 6.52
C HIS A 118 12.20 14.26 6.61
N GLU A 119 11.14 14.38 5.81
CA GLU A 119 10.00 13.44 5.86
C GLU A 119 10.47 12.01 5.62
N ASP A 120 11.28 11.76 4.58
CA ASP A 120 11.77 10.42 4.24
C ASP A 120 12.75 9.85 5.27
N ASP A 121 13.60 10.68 5.85
CA ASP A 121 14.59 10.29 6.84
C ASP A 121 13.97 9.86 8.17
N LEU A 122 12.78 10.40 8.47
CA LEU A 122 12.05 10.21 9.72
C LEU A 122 10.93 9.14 9.62
N ILE A 123 10.70 8.54 8.44
CA ILE A 123 9.78 7.40 8.31
C ILE A 123 10.29 6.23 9.14
N GLY A 124 9.42 5.67 10.02
CA GLY A 124 9.79 4.63 10.98
C GLY A 124 10.58 5.13 12.19
N LYS A 125 10.92 6.43 12.23
CA LYS A 125 11.63 7.09 13.34
C LYS A 125 10.77 8.21 13.95
N GLY A 126 9.47 7.99 13.98
CA GLY A 126 8.45 8.91 14.51
C GLY A 126 7.38 9.31 13.50
N ILE A 127 7.65 9.25 12.19
CA ILE A 127 6.63 9.39 11.15
C ILE A 127 6.12 8.01 10.75
N SER A 128 4.81 7.81 10.76
CA SER A 128 4.13 6.62 10.24
C SER A 128 2.99 7.03 9.31
N TYR A 129 2.72 6.17 8.33
CA TYR A 129 1.57 6.29 7.43
C TYR A 129 0.49 5.23 7.70
N CYS A 130 0.73 4.32 8.64
CA CYS A 130 -0.17 3.20 8.93
C CYS A 130 -0.43 3.05 10.42
N ALA A 131 -1.52 3.63 10.93
CA ALA A 131 -1.87 3.48 12.35
C ALA A 131 -2.26 2.04 12.72
N VAL A 132 -2.77 1.24 11.77
CA VAL A 132 -3.09 -0.18 12.00
C VAL A 132 -1.83 -1.02 12.16
N CYS A 133 -0.74 -0.65 11.46
CA CYS A 133 0.55 -1.33 11.54
C CYS A 133 1.31 -0.95 12.82
N ASP A 134 1.46 0.35 13.03
CA ASP A 134 2.43 0.92 13.98
C ASP A 134 1.79 1.47 15.25
N GLY A 135 0.46 1.66 15.24
CA GLY A 135 -0.23 2.33 16.36
C GLY A 135 -0.04 1.65 17.71
N ALA A 136 0.09 0.32 17.75
CA ALA A 136 0.31 -0.44 18.98
C ALA A 136 1.62 -0.08 19.69
N PHE A 137 2.65 0.40 18.96
CA PHE A 137 3.94 0.83 19.53
C PHE A 137 3.81 2.07 20.40
N TYR A 138 2.77 2.86 20.18
CA TYR A 138 2.51 4.11 20.91
C TYR A 138 1.45 3.95 22.01
N LYS A 139 1.15 2.71 22.44
CA LYS A 139 0.22 2.44 23.54
C LYS A 139 0.62 3.20 24.79
N GLY A 140 -0.33 3.93 25.38
CA GLY A 140 -0.11 4.73 26.58
C GLY A 140 0.54 6.10 26.32
N GLN A 141 0.86 6.44 25.08
CA GLN A 141 1.41 7.74 24.71
C GLN A 141 0.34 8.64 24.07
N THR A 142 0.57 9.94 24.08
CA THR A 142 -0.17 10.89 23.24
C THR A 142 0.29 10.72 21.80
N VAL A 143 -0.65 10.64 20.86
CA VAL A 143 -0.36 10.49 19.44
C VAL A 143 -0.95 11.61 18.60
N ASN A 144 -0.32 11.89 17.46
CA ASN A 144 -0.70 12.96 16.58
C ASN A 144 -1.06 12.39 15.19
N ILE A 145 -2.08 12.95 14.57
CA ILE A 145 -2.56 12.55 13.24
C ILE A 145 -2.68 13.80 12.36
N ILE A 146 -2.14 13.72 11.15
CA ILE A 146 -2.35 14.73 10.12
C ILE A 146 -3.29 14.15 9.09
N GLY A 147 -4.44 14.80 8.89
CA GLY A 147 -5.46 14.37 7.93
C GLY A 147 -6.86 14.74 8.38
N ASP A 148 -7.79 14.75 7.44
CA ASP A 148 -9.15 15.25 7.60
C ASP A 148 -10.23 14.40 6.92
N ALA A 149 -9.83 13.23 6.34
CA ALA A 149 -10.71 12.31 5.64
C ALA A 149 -10.92 10.99 6.40
N ASN A 150 -11.75 10.09 5.87
CA ASN A 150 -12.16 8.83 6.52
C ASN A 150 -11.00 8.07 7.16
N THR A 151 -9.87 7.92 6.49
CA THR A 151 -8.71 7.19 7.01
C THR A 151 -8.15 7.83 8.29
N ALA A 152 -8.03 9.16 8.31
CA ALA A 152 -7.54 9.88 9.49
C ALA A 152 -8.47 9.70 10.71
N LEU A 153 -9.80 9.78 10.48
CA LEU A 153 -10.80 9.59 11.52
C LEU A 153 -10.82 8.14 12.03
N GLN A 154 -10.72 7.17 11.13
CA GLN A 154 -10.62 5.76 11.50
C GLN A 154 -9.36 5.48 12.34
N TYR A 155 -8.22 6.09 11.97
CA TYR A 155 -6.98 6.02 12.74
C TYR A 155 -7.15 6.64 14.13
N ALA A 156 -7.81 7.81 14.22
CA ALA A 156 -8.05 8.46 15.51
C ALA A 156 -8.90 7.59 16.44
N LEU A 157 -9.97 7.02 15.91
CA LEU A 157 -10.84 6.10 16.68
C LEU A 157 -10.10 4.81 17.08
N LEU A 158 -9.26 4.26 16.19
CA LEU A 158 -8.44 3.09 16.51
C LEU A 158 -7.46 3.39 17.64
N LEU A 159 -6.67 4.45 17.51
CA LEU A 159 -5.62 4.84 18.46
C LEU A 159 -6.20 5.24 19.81
N SER A 160 -7.38 5.85 19.85
CA SER A 160 -8.05 6.24 21.09
C SER A 160 -8.42 5.07 22.00
N ASN A 161 -8.43 3.82 21.49
CA ASN A 161 -8.69 2.64 22.32
C ASN A 161 -7.55 2.35 23.31
N TYR A 162 -6.32 2.76 22.99
CA TYR A 162 -5.14 2.41 23.79
C TYR A 162 -4.17 3.58 24.02
N CYS A 163 -4.40 4.73 23.37
CA CYS A 163 -3.69 5.97 23.62
C CYS A 163 -4.54 6.91 24.50
N PRO A 164 -3.95 7.56 25.52
CA PRO A 164 -4.69 8.46 26.42
C PRO A 164 -5.20 9.73 25.74
N GLN A 165 -4.51 10.18 24.67
CA GLN A 165 -4.85 11.36 23.89
C GLN A 165 -4.48 11.16 22.44
N VAL A 166 -5.36 11.57 21.52
CA VAL A 166 -5.15 11.62 20.08
C VAL A 166 -5.42 13.04 19.61
N ASN A 167 -4.41 13.68 19.05
CA ASN A 167 -4.53 15.03 18.49
C ASN A 167 -4.60 14.91 16.97
N MET A 168 -5.67 15.40 16.38
CA MET A 168 -5.83 15.49 14.93
C MET A 168 -5.57 16.92 14.46
N PHE A 169 -4.88 17.05 13.35
CA PHE A 169 -4.58 18.32 12.68
C PHE A 169 -5.17 18.30 11.28
N ALA A 170 -6.21 19.11 11.09
CA ALA A 170 -6.96 19.21 9.84
C ALA A 170 -6.58 20.48 9.07
N LEU A 171 -6.36 20.32 7.76
CA LEU A 171 -5.97 21.43 6.88
C LEU A 171 -7.09 22.46 6.67
N PHE A 172 -8.34 22.00 6.74
CA PHE A 172 -9.55 22.79 6.48
C PHE A 172 -10.34 23.04 7.78
N ASP A 173 -11.39 23.83 7.68
CA ASP A 173 -12.31 24.14 8.77
C ASP A 173 -13.36 23.04 9.03
N HIS A 174 -13.33 21.96 8.24
CA HIS A 174 -14.22 20.81 8.34
C HIS A 174 -13.50 19.50 7.97
N LEU A 175 -14.14 18.38 8.29
CA LEU A 175 -13.65 17.04 7.98
C LEU A 175 -14.36 16.50 6.73
N PHE A 176 -13.59 15.90 5.81
CA PHE A 176 -14.08 15.27 4.57
C PHE A 176 -14.34 13.78 4.79
N ALA A 177 -15.19 13.44 5.75
CA ALA A 177 -15.44 12.07 6.13
C ALA A 177 -16.95 11.77 6.24
N ASP A 178 -17.28 10.49 6.39
CA ASP A 178 -18.66 10.07 6.65
C ASP A 178 -19.16 10.67 7.96
N GLN A 179 -20.41 11.14 7.96
CA GLN A 179 -21.01 11.85 9.10
C GLN A 179 -20.94 11.04 10.40
N ILE A 180 -21.09 9.71 10.31
CA ILE A 180 -21.00 8.83 11.47
C ILE A 180 -19.59 8.82 12.09
N LEU A 181 -18.54 8.94 11.28
CA LEU A 181 -17.15 9.03 11.77
C LEU A 181 -16.89 10.40 12.38
N ILE A 182 -17.36 11.47 11.72
CA ILE A 182 -17.25 12.85 12.25
C ILE A 182 -17.91 12.96 13.61
N GLN A 183 -19.13 12.44 13.74
CA GLN A 183 -19.83 12.42 15.03
C GLN A 183 -19.04 11.69 16.11
N ARG A 184 -18.58 10.46 15.81
CA ARG A 184 -17.81 9.63 16.76
C ARG A 184 -16.51 10.31 17.20
N VAL A 185 -15.80 10.96 16.30
CA VAL A 185 -14.56 11.69 16.60
C VAL A 185 -14.86 12.89 17.49
N ASN A 186 -15.87 13.71 17.15
CA ASN A 186 -16.21 14.92 17.91
C ASN A 186 -16.75 14.62 19.32
N GLU A 187 -17.44 13.50 19.51
CA GLU A 187 -17.97 13.07 20.80
C GLU A 187 -16.93 12.31 21.66
N HIS A 188 -15.76 11.96 21.09
CA HIS A 188 -14.81 11.10 21.77
C HIS A 188 -13.92 11.87 22.76
N PRO A 189 -13.91 11.51 24.08
CA PRO A 189 -13.25 12.31 25.11
C PRO A 189 -11.71 12.35 25.00
N ARG A 190 -11.10 11.43 24.23
CA ARG A 190 -9.65 11.35 24.05
C ARG A 190 -9.18 11.87 22.70
N ILE A 191 -10.08 12.36 21.85
CA ILE A 191 -9.72 12.88 20.53
C ILE A 191 -9.95 14.39 20.52
N SER A 192 -8.96 15.15 20.10
CA SER A 192 -9.07 16.58 19.84
C SER A 192 -8.74 16.86 18.38
N VAL A 193 -9.52 17.73 17.76
CA VAL A 193 -9.30 18.16 16.37
C VAL A 193 -8.96 19.65 16.35
N ARG A 194 -7.80 19.99 15.79
CA ARG A 194 -7.43 21.35 15.48
C ARG A 194 -7.56 21.61 13.99
N TYR A 195 -8.46 22.50 13.64
CA TYR A 195 -8.80 22.85 12.27
C TYR A 195 -7.93 23.98 11.73
N ASN A 196 -7.92 24.18 10.41
CA ASN A 196 -7.26 25.27 9.71
C ASN A 196 -5.75 25.35 9.95
N VAL A 197 -5.11 24.21 10.18
CA VAL A 197 -3.67 24.15 10.42
C VAL A 197 -2.97 23.36 9.31
N SER A 198 -1.81 23.86 8.89
CA SER A 198 -0.95 23.18 7.92
C SER A 198 0.40 22.90 8.53
N LEU A 199 0.84 21.63 8.44
CA LEU A 199 2.20 21.26 8.82
C LEU A 199 3.18 21.97 7.88
N GLN A 200 4.24 22.55 8.46
CA GLN A 200 5.29 23.25 7.73
C GLN A 200 6.63 22.51 7.79
N GLU A 201 6.86 21.78 8.89
CA GLU A 201 8.14 21.13 9.13
C GLU A 201 7.99 19.94 10.08
N PHE A 202 8.72 18.87 9.80
CA PHE A 202 9.04 17.80 10.74
C PHE A 202 10.36 18.16 11.42
N ILE A 203 10.34 18.41 12.73
CA ILE A 203 11.51 18.80 13.50
C ILE A 203 12.24 17.56 14.01
N GLY A 204 13.50 17.40 13.59
CA GLY A 204 14.37 16.29 13.98
C GLY A 204 15.29 15.88 12.84
N GLU A 205 16.38 15.20 13.15
CA GLU A 205 17.35 14.68 12.17
C GLU A 205 17.39 13.15 12.19
N GLU A 206 17.66 12.55 13.36
CA GLU A 206 17.72 11.08 13.53
C GLU A 206 16.38 10.49 13.97
N GLU A 207 15.57 11.25 14.68
CA GLU A 207 14.23 10.91 15.17
C GLU A 207 13.35 12.16 15.21
N LEU A 208 12.04 11.97 15.13
CA LEU A 208 11.08 13.07 15.24
C LEU A 208 11.10 13.65 16.66
N LYS A 209 11.21 14.98 16.77
CA LYS A 209 11.20 15.73 18.02
C LYS A 209 10.05 16.73 18.11
N GLY A 210 9.44 17.05 16.98
CA GLY A 210 8.33 18.00 16.96
C GLY A 210 7.74 18.20 15.57
N LEU A 211 6.65 18.95 15.57
CA LEU A 211 5.88 19.32 14.38
C LEU A 211 5.65 20.83 14.41
N ARG A 212 6.08 21.56 13.39
CA ARG A 212 5.80 22.98 13.22
C ARG A 212 4.58 23.17 12.35
N PHE A 213 3.59 23.86 12.85
CA PHE A 213 2.36 24.19 12.16
C PHE A 213 2.21 25.67 11.92
N PHE A 214 1.51 26.01 10.83
CA PHE A 214 0.96 27.34 10.58
C PHE A 214 -0.56 27.27 10.77
N ASP A 215 -1.10 28.12 11.67
CA ASP A 215 -2.52 28.30 11.88
C ASP A 215 -3.04 29.37 10.93
N LYS A 216 -3.95 29.00 10.04
CA LYS A 216 -4.52 29.86 9.01
C LYS A 216 -5.52 30.88 9.56
N THR A 217 -6.04 30.64 10.77
CA THR A 217 -7.09 31.47 11.39
C THR A 217 -6.50 32.76 11.93
N ASP A 218 -5.43 32.67 12.72
CA ASP A 218 -4.76 33.80 13.34
C ASP A 218 -3.42 34.16 12.70
N LYS A 219 -3.02 33.38 11.68
CA LYS A 219 -1.76 33.54 10.91
C LYS A 219 -0.51 33.41 11.79
N SER A 220 -0.57 32.58 12.82
CA SER A 220 0.54 32.31 13.73
C SER A 220 1.18 30.95 13.44
N GLU A 221 2.41 30.78 13.89
CA GLU A 221 3.08 29.49 13.94
C GLU A 221 3.09 28.94 15.36
N PHE A 222 2.99 27.62 15.49
CA PHE A 222 3.18 26.93 16.76
C PHE A 222 3.90 25.61 16.55
N VAL A 223 4.54 25.12 17.62
CA VAL A 223 5.24 23.83 17.62
C VAL A 223 4.56 22.88 18.60
N VAL A 224 4.40 21.64 18.17
CA VAL A 224 3.99 20.53 19.01
C VAL A 224 5.22 19.66 19.24
N GLU A 225 5.72 19.63 20.48
CA GLU A 225 6.79 18.71 20.86
C GLU A 225 6.24 17.30 20.92
N THR A 226 6.80 16.41 20.10
CA THR A 226 6.34 15.00 19.99
C THR A 226 7.39 14.15 19.30
N ASN A 227 7.38 12.86 19.59
CA ASN A 227 8.19 11.84 18.94
C ASN A 227 7.37 10.97 17.95
N ASN A 228 6.12 11.32 17.68
CA ASN A 228 5.27 10.53 16.80
C ASN A 228 4.26 11.36 16.02
N VAL A 229 3.98 10.94 14.80
CA VAL A 229 2.89 11.44 13.98
C VAL A 229 2.45 10.40 12.95
N PHE A 230 1.14 10.26 12.78
CA PHE A 230 0.53 9.47 11.71
C PHE A 230 0.08 10.40 10.59
N VAL A 231 0.65 10.25 9.40
CA VAL A 231 0.27 11.04 8.22
C VAL A 231 -0.79 10.26 7.43
N ALA A 232 -2.01 10.76 7.41
CA ALA A 232 -3.18 10.10 6.81
C ALA A 232 -3.86 11.01 5.77
N ILE A 233 -3.10 11.47 4.76
CA ILE A 233 -3.53 12.40 3.71
C ILE A 233 -3.83 11.71 2.37
N GLY A 234 -3.95 10.39 2.36
CA GLY A 234 -4.35 9.58 1.23
C GLY A 234 -3.25 8.67 0.67
N GLN A 235 -3.64 7.89 -0.32
CA GLN A 235 -2.78 6.98 -1.05
C GLN A 235 -2.88 7.28 -2.54
N VAL A 236 -1.80 7.01 -3.28
CA VAL A 236 -1.68 7.25 -4.72
C VAL A 236 -1.34 5.93 -5.39
N PRO A 237 -2.21 5.38 -6.24
CA PRO A 237 -1.92 4.19 -7.01
C PRO A 237 -0.95 4.51 -8.17
N CYS A 238 -0.13 3.53 -8.55
CA CYS A 238 0.84 3.66 -9.64
C CYS A 238 0.31 3.05 -10.95
N ASN A 239 -0.93 3.36 -11.34
CA ASN A 239 -1.64 2.67 -12.43
C ASN A 239 -1.69 3.46 -13.74
N GLU A 240 -1.11 4.66 -13.80
CA GLU A 240 -1.14 5.49 -15.02
C GLU A 240 -0.60 4.76 -16.28
N PRO A 241 0.46 3.93 -16.22
CA PRO A 241 0.93 3.17 -17.38
C PRO A 241 -0.08 2.12 -17.90
N PHE A 242 -1.07 1.75 -17.09
CA PHE A 242 -2.01 0.66 -17.37
C PHE A 242 -3.44 1.14 -17.66
N LYS A 243 -3.69 2.45 -17.69
CA LYS A 243 -5.03 3.05 -17.84
C LYS A 243 -5.74 2.69 -19.14
N ASP A 244 -4.98 2.44 -20.21
CA ASP A 244 -5.54 2.06 -21.51
C ASP A 244 -5.76 0.53 -21.62
N LEU A 245 -5.22 -0.24 -20.69
CA LEU A 245 -5.34 -1.69 -20.64
C LEU A 245 -6.50 -2.14 -19.74
N VAL A 246 -6.71 -1.48 -18.59
CA VAL A 246 -7.69 -1.86 -17.57
C VAL A 246 -8.50 -0.67 -17.08
N GLU A 247 -9.73 -0.93 -16.63
CA GLU A 247 -10.57 0.11 -16.05
C GLU A 247 -10.07 0.56 -14.68
N LEU A 248 -9.95 1.88 -14.50
CA LEU A 248 -9.62 2.51 -13.24
C LEU A 248 -10.86 3.19 -12.62
N ASP A 249 -10.85 3.36 -11.30
CA ASP A 249 -11.80 4.20 -10.61
C ASP A 249 -11.41 5.70 -10.71
N GLN A 250 -12.20 6.59 -10.12
CA GLN A 250 -11.94 8.03 -10.11
C GLN A 250 -10.66 8.42 -9.35
N LYS A 251 -10.12 7.53 -8.51
CA LYS A 251 -8.89 7.73 -7.73
C LYS A 251 -7.67 7.06 -8.36
N GLY A 252 -7.85 6.39 -9.53
CA GLY A 252 -6.80 5.70 -10.25
C GLY A 252 -6.54 4.25 -9.80
N PHE A 253 -7.37 3.67 -8.94
CA PHE A 253 -7.26 2.26 -8.55
C PHE A 253 -7.92 1.34 -9.58
N ILE A 254 -7.34 0.16 -9.79
CA ILE A 254 -7.84 -0.83 -10.76
C ILE A 254 -9.14 -1.45 -10.26
N LYS A 255 -10.18 -1.43 -11.09
CA LYS A 255 -11.43 -2.15 -10.82
C LYS A 255 -11.25 -3.64 -11.07
N THR A 256 -11.68 -4.47 -10.13
CA THR A 256 -11.68 -5.93 -10.26
C THR A 256 -13.00 -6.50 -9.77
N ASN A 257 -13.33 -7.70 -10.25
CA ASN A 257 -14.37 -8.52 -9.64
C ASN A 257 -13.83 -9.28 -8.41
N GLU A 258 -14.65 -10.16 -7.82
CA GLU A 258 -14.29 -10.99 -6.66
C GLU A 258 -13.19 -12.01 -6.96
N ASN A 259 -12.98 -12.35 -8.23
CA ASN A 259 -11.94 -13.27 -8.71
C ASN A 259 -10.60 -12.56 -8.99
N MET A 260 -10.48 -11.28 -8.71
CA MET A 260 -9.34 -10.43 -9.02
C MET A 260 -9.14 -10.19 -10.53
N GLU A 261 -10.13 -10.51 -11.37
CA GLU A 261 -10.12 -10.27 -12.81
C GLU A 261 -10.40 -8.79 -13.08
N THR A 262 -9.64 -8.21 -14.01
CA THR A 262 -9.83 -6.83 -14.49
C THR A 262 -10.79 -6.78 -15.68
N SER A 263 -10.99 -5.61 -16.26
CA SER A 263 -11.76 -5.44 -17.52
C SER A 263 -11.10 -6.09 -18.74
N CYS A 264 -9.79 -6.40 -18.67
CA CYS A 264 -9.06 -7.06 -19.75
C CYS A 264 -8.89 -8.55 -19.43
N PRO A 265 -9.51 -9.48 -20.20
CA PRO A 265 -9.34 -10.92 -19.99
C PRO A 265 -7.88 -11.36 -20.07
N GLY A 266 -7.41 -12.09 -19.06
CA GLY A 266 -6.02 -12.48 -18.89
C GLY A 266 -5.17 -11.51 -18.07
N VAL A 267 -5.75 -10.35 -17.66
CA VAL A 267 -5.11 -9.41 -16.73
C VAL A 267 -5.82 -9.45 -15.38
N TYR A 268 -5.05 -9.68 -14.32
CA TYR A 268 -5.50 -9.69 -12.93
C TYR A 268 -4.87 -8.53 -12.16
N ALA A 269 -5.53 -8.07 -11.10
CA ALA A 269 -4.94 -7.10 -10.19
C ALA A 269 -5.13 -7.53 -8.74
N VAL A 270 -4.05 -7.46 -7.94
CA VAL A 270 -3.99 -7.93 -6.55
C VAL A 270 -3.30 -6.92 -5.64
N GLY A 271 -3.62 -6.96 -4.36
CA GLY A 271 -3.03 -6.07 -3.37
C GLY A 271 -3.58 -4.65 -3.46
N ASP A 272 -2.74 -3.69 -3.12
CA ASP A 272 -3.16 -2.32 -2.85
C ASP A 272 -3.39 -1.47 -4.10
N THR A 273 -3.04 -1.99 -5.27
CA THR A 273 -3.26 -1.34 -6.57
C THR A 273 -4.73 -1.33 -7.01
N ARG A 274 -5.54 -2.25 -6.47
CA ARG A 274 -6.96 -2.39 -6.82
C ARG A 274 -7.90 -1.62 -5.89
N VAL A 275 -9.14 -1.42 -6.33
CA VAL A 275 -10.21 -0.85 -5.49
C VAL A 275 -10.49 -1.78 -4.32
N LYS A 276 -10.21 -1.30 -3.10
CA LYS A 276 -10.50 -1.99 -1.85
C LYS A 276 -10.44 -1.01 -0.67
N ASP A 277 -11.15 -1.32 0.40
CA ASP A 277 -11.17 -0.48 1.60
C ASP A 277 -9.99 -0.77 2.54
N ILE A 278 -9.61 -2.04 2.66
CA ILE A 278 -8.58 -2.49 3.59
C ILE A 278 -7.30 -2.86 2.84
N ARG A 279 -6.22 -2.16 3.16
CA ARG A 279 -4.88 -2.35 2.62
C ARG A 279 -3.97 -2.87 3.72
N GLN A 280 -3.70 -4.16 3.69
CA GLN A 280 -2.90 -4.91 4.67
C GLN A 280 -2.13 -6.02 3.96
N VAL A 281 -1.00 -6.45 4.51
CA VAL A 281 -0.23 -7.59 3.99
C VAL A 281 -1.15 -8.81 3.84
N VAL A 282 -1.90 -9.15 4.88
CA VAL A 282 -2.79 -10.33 4.86
C VAL A 282 -3.91 -10.25 3.82
N THR A 283 -4.43 -9.05 3.51
CA THR A 283 -5.42 -8.89 2.45
C THR A 283 -4.80 -8.95 1.05
N ALA A 284 -3.54 -8.52 0.92
CA ALA A 284 -2.77 -8.65 -0.32
C ALA A 284 -2.44 -10.14 -0.62
N LEU A 285 -2.06 -10.90 0.40
CA LEU A 285 -1.86 -12.36 0.30
C LEU A 285 -3.17 -13.10 -0.03
N GLY A 286 -4.29 -12.65 0.54
CA GLY A 286 -5.62 -13.17 0.23
C GLY A 286 -6.02 -12.95 -1.22
N ASP A 287 -5.85 -11.73 -1.74
CA ASP A 287 -6.09 -11.40 -3.15
C ASP A 287 -5.25 -12.31 -4.07
N ALA A 288 -3.96 -12.46 -3.77
CA ALA A 288 -3.04 -13.32 -4.54
C ALA A 288 -3.50 -14.78 -4.56
N SER A 289 -3.97 -15.29 -3.44
CA SER A 289 -4.46 -16.66 -3.32
C SER A 289 -5.71 -16.88 -4.19
N ILE A 290 -6.63 -15.92 -4.21
CA ILE A 290 -7.84 -15.97 -5.04
C ILE A 290 -7.43 -15.89 -6.52
N ALA A 291 -6.66 -14.87 -6.91
CA ALA A 291 -6.23 -14.67 -8.29
C ALA A 291 -5.57 -15.91 -8.88
N SER A 292 -4.70 -16.57 -8.11
CA SER A 292 -3.93 -17.73 -8.59
C SER A 292 -4.79 -18.90 -9.02
N VAL A 293 -5.96 -19.08 -8.39
CA VAL A 293 -6.95 -20.12 -8.80
C VAL A 293 -7.52 -19.78 -10.17
N TYR A 294 -7.91 -18.53 -10.38
CA TYR A 294 -8.55 -18.11 -11.65
C TYR A 294 -7.53 -17.96 -12.77
N ILE A 295 -6.31 -17.53 -12.47
CA ILE A 295 -5.17 -17.53 -13.41
C ILE A 295 -4.94 -18.94 -13.96
N ASN A 296 -4.86 -19.95 -13.09
CA ASN A 296 -4.65 -21.33 -13.53
C ASN A 296 -5.80 -21.84 -14.39
N ARG A 297 -7.05 -21.52 -14.05
CA ARG A 297 -8.23 -21.86 -14.87
C ARG A 297 -8.19 -21.19 -16.24
N TYR A 298 -7.80 -19.91 -16.30
CA TYR A 298 -7.68 -19.16 -17.54
C TYR A 298 -6.64 -19.79 -18.47
N ILE A 299 -5.43 -20.09 -17.98
CA ILE A 299 -4.37 -20.74 -18.77
C ILE A 299 -4.83 -22.14 -19.24
N GLN A 300 -5.53 -22.90 -18.41
CA GLN A 300 -6.07 -24.20 -18.82
C GLN A 300 -7.13 -24.08 -19.93
N SER A 301 -7.88 -22.97 -19.96
CA SER A 301 -8.88 -22.75 -21.03
C SER A 301 -8.25 -22.42 -22.38
N LEU A 302 -7.10 -21.71 -22.38
CA LEU A 302 -6.34 -21.44 -23.60
C LEU A 302 -5.83 -22.74 -24.26
N ASN A 303 -5.32 -23.68 -23.47
CA ASN A 303 -4.77 -24.95 -23.95
C ASN A 303 -5.85 -25.98 -24.40
N ARG A 304 -7.15 -25.69 -24.25
CA ARG A 304 -8.25 -26.58 -24.74
C ARG A 304 -8.72 -26.18 -26.14
N ASN A 305 -8.25 -25.11 -26.69
CA ASN A 305 -8.64 -24.61 -28.01
C ASN A 305 -7.63 -24.98 -29.10
N ASP A 306 -6.53 -25.66 -28.72
CA ASP A 306 -5.55 -26.29 -29.61
C ASP A 306 -5.86 -27.81 -29.75
#